data_e816b35054b36794cae0a72be584ca15
#
_entry.id   e816b35054b36794cae0a72be584ca15
#
_cell.length_a   1.000
_cell.length_b   1.000
_cell.length_c   1.000
_cell.angle_alpha   90.00
_cell.angle_beta   90.00
_cell.angle_gamma   90.00
#
_symmetry.space_group_name_H-M   'P 1'
#
loop_
_entity.id
_entity.type
_entity.pdbx_description
1 polymer ?
#
loop_
_entity_poly.entity_id
_entity_poly.type
_entity_poly.pdbx_seq_one_letter_code
_entity_poly.pdbx_strand_id
1 'polypeptide(L)'
;MTTFIYNIGYFFKEAKNIFKVDRLSNLFSIFSIGLIFFILSMIFSGWWISTEIIEVLQKEAEINVYYDEEIEDIKINDLIENIGKIQGVREVNLVGQEESYNRMVEILGKEASILELFSDNPFTSFIEVKIHMDEVDTILSQIGALEDIEYVRDNKEVIDSLQKIITMLTILGILVITAVGISTLVVVSHIIRQGIYNNREQINTLKLLGAPDGFIGLPFMLEGLSLTIGGGVLASILVGLTVHYGYSKIGGSLLFIPLPASEVLISSMVILNISLSLLLGIIGSLFGLSSAKGN
;
A
#
# COMPACT_ATOMS: atom_id res chain seq x y z
N MET A 1 25.35 -33.82 -13.11
CA MET A 1 24.10 -33.04 -13.28
C MET A 1 22.88 -33.93 -13.54
N THR A 2 23.01 -35.03 -14.24
CA THR A 2 21.94 -35.99 -14.60
C THR A 2 21.34 -36.72 -13.37
N THR A 3 22.14 -37.04 -12.34
CA THR A 3 21.69 -37.76 -11.13
C THR A 3 20.75 -36.90 -10.25
N PHE A 4 20.81 -35.58 -10.35
CA PHE A 4 19.98 -34.65 -9.54
C PHE A 4 18.52 -34.60 -10.02
N ILE A 5 18.32 -34.65 -11.33
CA ILE A 5 16.96 -34.62 -11.95
C ILE A 5 16.20 -35.92 -11.68
N TYR A 6 16.89 -37.06 -11.65
CA TYR A 6 16.27 -38.37 -11.37
C TYR A 6 15.75 -38.50 -9.90
N ASN A 7 16.29 -37.70 -8.96
CA ASN A 7 15.97 -37.80 -7.55
C ASN A 7 14.98 -36.71 -7.05
N ILE A 8 14.45 -35.86 -7.93
CA ILE A 8 13.51 -34.79 -7.54
C ILE A 8 12.31 -35.37 -6.78
N GLY A 9 11.74 -36.49 -7.23
CA GLY A 9 10.63 -37.15 -6.56
C GLY A 9 10.95 -37.64 -5.14
N TYR A 10 12.21 -38.04 -4.89
CA TYR A 10 12.69 -38.40 -3.57
C TYR A 10 12.73 -37.19 -2.64
N PHE A 11 13.27 -36.07 -3.08
CA PHE A 11 13.38 -34.85 -2.25
C PHE A 11 12.01 -34.33 -1.81
N PHE A 12 11.04 -34.29 -2.73
CA PHE A 12 9.66 -33.91 -2.39
C PHE A 12 8.98 -34.89 -1.42
N LYS A 13 9.20 -36.20 -1.62
CA LYS A 13 8.66 -37.25 -0.72
C LYS A 13 9.26 -37.11 0.67
N GLU A 14 10.56 -36.86 0.76
CA GLU A 14 11.27 -36.73 2.02
C GLU A 14 10.90 -35.43 2.72
N ALA A 15 10.86 -34.30 2.04
CA ALA A 15 10.37 -33.04 2.59
C ALA A 15 8.93 -33.18 3.14
N LYS A 16 8.05 -33.89 2.44
CA LYS A 16 6.70 -34.20 2.91
C LYS A 16 6.69 -35.09 4.17
N ASN A 17 7.62 -36.01 4.29
CA ASN A 17 7.75 -36.84 5.48
C ASN A 17 8.23 -36.03 6.67
N ILE A 18 9.25 -35.19 6.51
CA ILE A 18 9.76 -34.26 7.52
C ILE A 18 8.64 -33.33 7.98
N PHE A 19 7.90 -32.73 7.04
CA PHE A 19 6.75 -31.88 7.34
C PHE A 19 5.66 -32.61 8.16
N LYS A 20 5.47 -33.92 7.95
CA LYS A 20 4.46 -34.72 8.66
C LYS A 20 4.86 -35.10 10.10
N VAL A 21 6.16 -35.13 10.40
CA VAL A 21 6.66 -35.48 11.74
C VAL A 21 6.25 -34.40 12.74
N ASP A 22 6.45 -33.12 12.38
CA ASP A 22 6.17 -31.98 13.25
C ASP A 22 4.99 -31.11 12.75
N ARG A 23 3.86 -31.78 12.40
CA ARG A 23 2.70 -31.11 11.76
C ARG A 23 2.18 -29.92 12.52
N LEU A 24 2.06 -30.03 13.86
CA LEU A 24 1.51 -28.96 14.67
C LEU A 24 2.43 -27.73 14.68
N SER A 25 3.74 -27.94 14.85
CA SER A 25 4.75 -26.89 14.80
C SER A 25 4.76 -26.20 13.42
N ASN A 26 4.74 -26.99 12.35
CA ASN A 26 4.72 -26.46 10.98
C ASN A 26 3.45 -25.66 10.66
N LEU A 27 2.28 -26.12 11.17
CA LEU A 27 1.02 -25.40 11.02
C LEU A 27 1.08 -24.03 11.74
N PHE A 28 1.55 -23.99 12.99
CA PHE A 28 1.74 -22.73 13.72
C PHE A 28 2.74 -21.81 13.03
N SER A 29 3.79 -22.36 12.44
CA SER A 29 4.78 -21.57 11.70
C SER A 29 4.18 -20.96 10.44
N ILE A 30 3.40 -21.71 9.65
CA ILE A 30 2.65 -21.19 8.50
C ILE A 30 1.70 -20.07 8.93
N PHE A 31 0.98 -20.28 10.04
CA PHE A 31 0.06 -19.27 10.55
C PHE A 31 0.78 -18.02 11.01
N SER A 32 1.89 -18.14 11.74
CA SER A 32 2.70 -17.01 12.20
C SER A 32 3.29 -16.22 11.02
N ILE A 33 3.92 -16.90 10.05
CA ILE A 33 4.48 -16.28 8.85
C ILE A 33 3.36 -15.61 8.04
N GLY A 34 2.21 -16.29 7.93
CA GLY A 34 1.05 -15.77 7.21
C GLY A 34 0.48 -14.50 7.83
N LEU A 35 0.35 -14.43 9.15
CA LEU A 35 -0.08 -13.21 9.84
C LEU A 35 0.92 -12.07 9.68
N ILE A 36 2.21 -12.36 9.74
CA ILE A 36 3.26 -11.36 9.56
C ILE A 36 3.20 -10.77 8.14
N PHE A 37 3.07 -11.62 7.11
CA PHE A 37 2.95 -11.18 5.71
C PHE A 37 1.62 -10.45 5.45
N PHE A 38 0.55 -10.85 6.14
CA PHE A 38 -0.74 -10.16 6.09
C PHE A 38 -0.63 -8.72 6.62
N ILE A 39 0.01 -8.52 7.79
CA ILE A 39 0.21 -7.19 8.37
C ILE A 39 1.06 -6.32 7.42
N LEU A 40 2.13 -6.88 6.85
CA LEU A 40 2.95 -6.21 5.86
C LEU A 40 2.13 -5.77 4.65
N SER A 41 1.30 -6.65 4.13
CA SER A 41 0.44 -6.35 2.98
C SER A 41 -0.60 -5.27 3.31
N MET A 42 -1.13 -5.23 4.53
CA MET A 42 -2.06 -4.16 4.95
C MET A 42 -1.38 -2.80 4.99
N ILE A 43 -0.15 -2.73 5.52
CA ILE A 43 0.64 -1.49 5.53
C ILE A 43 0.94 -1.02 4.10
N PHE A 44 1.34 -1.96 3.23
CA PHE A 44 1.65 -1.64 1.83
C PHE A 44 0.39 -1.23 1.05
N SER A 45 -0.75 -1.87 1.31
CA SER A 45 -2.04 -1.48 0.72
C SER A 45 -2.45 -0.07 1.16
N GLY A 46 -2.30 0.26 2.44
CA GLY A 46 -2.56 1.58 2.97
C GLY A 46 -1.66 2.66 2.34
N TRP A 47 -0.36 2.37 2.21
CA TRP A 47 0.58 3.25 1.53
C TRP A 47 0.19 3.48 0.06
N TRP A 48 -0.13 2.42 -0.70
CA TRP A 48 -0.55 2.53 -2.11
C TRP A 48 -1.82 3.38 -2.26
N ILE A 49 -2.87 3.04 -1.50
CA ILE A 49 -4.14 3.80 -1.55
C ILE A 49 -3.89 5.27 -1.24
N SER A 50 -3.09 5.58 -0.20
CA SER A 50 -2.78 6.96 0.16
C SER A 50 -2.02 7.69 -0.95
N THR A 51 -1.07 7.02 -1.62
CA THR A 51 -0.32 7.61 -2.74
C THR A 51 -1.23 7.92 -3.92
N GLU A 52 -2.12 7.00 -4.28
CA GLU A 52 -3.09 7.18 -5.37
C GLU A 52 -4.02 8.36 -5.11
N ILE A 53 -4.56 8.46 -3.89
CA ILE A 53 -5.44 9.56 -3.48
C ILE A 53 -4.69 10.91 -3.62
N ILE A 54 -3.44 10.98 -3.15
CA ILE A 54 -2.66 12.23 -3.25
C ILE A 54 -2.39 12.58 -4.71
N GLU A 55 -2.04 11.61 -5.56
CA GLU A 55 -1.77 11.89 -6.98
C GLU A 55 -2.99 12.51 -7.67
N VAL A 56 -4.19 12.03 -7.34
CA VAL A 56 -5.43 12.62 -7.87
C VAL A 56 -5.67 14.01 -7.29
N LEU A 57 -5.54 14.18 -5.97
CA LEU A 57 -5.72 15.48 -5.32
C LEU A 57 -4.69 16.52 -5.80
N GLN A 58 -3.45 16.10 -6.09
CA GLN A 58 -2.44 17.00 -6.67
C GLN A 58 -2.74 17.38 -8.12
N LYS A 59 -3.35 16.48 -8.90
CA LYS A 59 -3.78 16.78 -10.27
C LYS A 59 -4.98 17.71 -10.32
N GLU A 60 -5.82 17.66 -9.29
CA GLU A 60 -7.00 18.50 -9.10
C GLU A 60 -6.75 19.62 -8.07
N ALA A 61 -5.48 20.05 -7.94
CA ALA A 61 -5.16 21.14 -7.03
C ALA A 61 -5.84 22.44 -7.49
N GLU A 62 -6.75 22.91 -6.67
CA GLU A 62 -7.57 24.10 -6.92
C GLU A 62 -7.35 25.12 -5.82
N ILE A 63 -7.28 26.38 -6.22
CA ILE A 63 -7.33 27.54 -5.35
C ILE A 63 -8.64 28.26 -5.64
N ASN A 64 -9.42 28.51 -4.61
CA ASN A 64 -10.63 29.30 -4.72
C ASN A 64 -10.33 30.73 -4.26
N VAL A 65 -10.42 31.66 -5.18
CA VAL A 65 -10.17 33.08 -4.96
C VAL A 65 -11.51 33.79 -4.80
N TYR A 66 -11.74 34.32 -3.62
CA TYR A 66 -12.94 35.11 -3.31
C TYR A 66 -12.60 36.59 -3.45
N TYR A 67 -13.48 37.31 -4.14
CA TYR A 67 -13.35 38.71 -4.43
C TYR A 67 -14.50 39.49 -3.81
N ASP A 68 -14.35 40.82 -3.67
CA ASP A 68 -15.37 41.69 -3.11
C ASP A 68 -16.64 41.66 -4.00
N GLU A 69 -17.80 41.39 -3.40
CA GLU A 69 -19.10 41.27 -4.09
C GLU A 69 -19.54 42.58 -4.76
N GLU A 70 -18.99 43.73 -4.33
CA GLU A 70 -19.29 45.05 -4.90
C GLU A 70 -18.46 45.39 -6.18
N ILE A 71 -17.61 44.43 -6.64
CA ILE A 71 -16.75 44.66 -7.80
C ILE A 71 -17.55 44.63 -9.12
N GLU A 72 -17.19 45.49 -10.04
CA GLU A 72 -17.81 45.50 -11.39
C GLU A 72 -17.38 44.31 -12.23
N ASP A 73 -18.29 43.75 -13.06
CA ASP A 73 -18.01 42.61 -13.94
C ASP A 73 -16.79 42.76 -14.83
N ILE A 74 -16.47 43.98 -15.22
CA ILE A 74 -15.26 44.31 -16.03
C ILE A 74 -14.00 43.98 -15.25
N LYS A 75 -13.93 44.31 -13.97
CA LYS A 75 -12.78 44.04 -13.11
C LYS A 75 -12.63 42.55 -12.79
N ILE A 76 -13.76 41.80 -12.72
CA ILE A 76 -13.71 40.32 -12.52
C ILE A 76 -13.00 39.67 -13.73
N ASN A 77 -13.32 40.13 -14.95
CA ASN A 77 -12.65 39.63 -16.15
C ASN A 77 -11.16 40.00 -16.18
N ASP A 78 -10.79 41.20 -15.72
CA ASP A 78 -9.39 41.61 -15.59
C ASP A 78 -8.65 40.75 -14.55
N LEU A 79 -9.29 40.42 -13.42
CA LEU A 79 -8.73 39.52 -12.43
C LEU A 79 -8.49 38.09 -13.01
N ILE A 80 -9.47 37.53 -13.72
CA ILE A 80 -9.35 36.23 -14.40
C ILE A 80 -8.18 36.25 -15.38
N GLU A 81 -8.04 37.32 -16.19
CA GLU A 81 -6.95 37.40 -17.14
C GLU A 81 -5.58 37.57 -16.45
N ASN A 82 -5.49 38.35 -15.38
CA ASN A 82 -4.26 38.54 -14.61
C ASN A 82 -3.84 37.26 -13.89
N ILE A 83 -4.78 36.52 -13.25
CA ILE A 83 -4.52 35.24 -12.62
C ILE A 83 -4.07 34.23 -13.67
N GLY A 84 -4.72 34.19 -14.85
CA GLY A 84 -4.36 33.27 -15.92
C GLY A 84 -2.95 33.46 -16.50
N LYS A 85 -2.34 34.67 -16.32
CA LYS A 85 -0.96 34.95 -16.72
C LYS A 85 0.10 34.52 -15.72
N ILE A 86 -0.29 34.12 -14.52
CA ILE A 86 0.64 33.67 -13.48
C ILE A 86 1.24 32.33 -13.90
N GLN A 87 2.55 32.20 -13.79
CA GLN A 87 3.25 30.96 -14.10
C GLN A 87 2.81 29.86 -13.13
N GLY A 88 2.47 28.66 -13.65
CA GLY A 88 1.98 27.55 -12.85
C GLY A 88 0.44 27.45 -12.78
N VAL A 89 -0.29 28.47 -13.24
CA VAL A 89 -1.74 28.42 -13.41
C VAL A 89 -2.07 27.66 -14.71
N ARG A 90 -3.01 26.70 -14.61
CA ARG A 90 -3.43 25.85 -15.74
C ARG A 90 -4.74 26.29 -16.34
N GLU A 91 -5.69 26.64 -15.50
CA GLU A 91 -7.04 27.00 -15.90
C GLU A 91 -7.63 27.96 -14.86
N VAL A 92 -8.43 28.91 -15.32
CA VAL A 92 -9.11 29.88 -14.45
C VAL A 92 -10.57 29.93 -14.89
N ASN A 93 -11.47 29.61 -13.97
CA ASN A 93 -12.91 29.55 -14.22
C ASN A 93 -13.64 30.45 -13.22
N LEU A 94 -14.66 31.17 -13.68
CA LEU A 94 -15.58 31.86 -12.79
C LEU A 94 -16.71 30.89 -12.38
N VAL A 95 -16.84 30.63 -11.11
CA VAL A 95 -17.93 29.82 -10.53
C VAL A 95 -18.96 30.78 -9.95
N GLY A 96 -20.12 30.82 -10.57
CA GLY A 96 -21.21 31.66 -10.11
C GLY A 96 -21.92 31.10 -8.86
N GLN A 97 -22.71 31.95 -8.24
CA GLN A 97 -23.44 31.64 -6.99
C GLN A 97 -24.37 30.42 -7.13
N GLU A 98 -25.08 30.29 -8.26
CA GLU A 98 -25.97 29.17 -8.53
C GLU A 98 -25.19 27.86 -8.77
N GLU A 99 -24.07 27.94 -9.46
CA GLU A 99 -23.19 26.81 -9.68
C GLU A 99 -22.55 26.32 -8.38
N SER A 100 -22.10 27.26 -7.52
CA SER A 100 -21.60 26.94 -6.17
C SER A 100 -22.63 26.19 -5.33
N TYR A 101 -23.89 26.61 -5.38
CA TYR A 101 -24.99 25.94 -4.71
C TYR A 101 -25.19 24.51 -5.25
N ASN A 102 -25.26 24.37 -6.57
CA ASN A 102 -25.49 23.07 -7.20
C ASN A 102 -24.33 22.08 -6.92
N ARG A 103 -23.10 22.54 -6.94
CA ARG A 103 -21.93 21.74 -6.56
C ARG A 103 -22.02 21.28 -5.10
N MET A 104 -22.48 22.15 -4.19
CA MET A 104 -22.66 21.77 -2.78
C MET A 104 -23.80 20.77 -2.58
N VAL A 105 -24.90 20.90 -3.31
CA VAL A 105 -25.99 19.91 -3.34
C VAL A 105 -25.47 18.53 -3.76
N GLU A 106 -24.62 18.48 -4.77
CA GLU A 106 -24.01 17.24 -5.26
C GLU A 106 -23.06 16.63 -4.21
N ILE A 107 -22.26 17.46 -3.55
CA ILE A 107 -21.34 17.03 -2.47
C ILE A 107 -22.12 16.48 -1.26
N LEU A 108 -23.16 17.16 -0.83
CA LEU A 108 -23.96 16.75 0.33
C LEU A 108 -24.89 15.56 0.02
N GLY A 109 -25.25 15.36 -1.22
CA GLY A 109 -26.09 14.24 -1.64
C GLY A 109 -27.40 14.19 -0.86
N LYS A 110 -27.59 13.15 -0.03
CA LYS A 110 -28.80 12.97 0.77
C LYS A 110 -28.98 14.02 1.89
N GLU A 111 -27.90 14.67 2.30
CA GLU A 111 -27.91 15.68 3.37
C GLU A 111 -28.11 17.10 2.82
N ALA A 112 -28.29 17.25 1.50
CA ALA A 112 -28.52 18.55 0.85
C ALA A 112 -29.77 19.29 1.35
N SER A 113 -30.71 18.58 1.98
CA SER A 113 -31.87 19.20 2.64
C SER A 113 -31.51 20.23 3.72
N ILE A 114 -30.29 20.20 4.25
CA ILE A 114 -29.78 21.23 5.18
C ILE A 114 -29.72 22.61 4.50
N LEU A 115 -29.46 22.65 3.19
CA LEU A 115 -29.36 23.90 2.45
C LEU A 115 -30.72 24.61 2.31
N GLU A 116 -31.84 23.87 2.39
CA GLU A 116 -33.19 24.43 2.38
C GLU A 116 -33.55 25.24 3.64
N LEU A 117 -32.71 25.12 4.69
CA LEU A 117 -32.89 25.90 5.92
C LEU A 117 -32.47 27.38 5.78
N PHE A 118 -31.71 27.69 4.72
CA PHE A 118 -31.31 29.07 4.42
C PHE A 118 -32.37 29.75 3.59
N SER A 119 -32.70 31.00 3.92
CA SER A 119 -33.72 31.78 3.21
C SER A 119 -33.26 32.19 1.81
N ASP A 120 -31.96 32.39 1.68
CA ASP A 120 -31.26 32.77 0.44
C ASP A 120 -30.07 31.84 0.23
N ASN A 121 -29.51 31.82 -1.00
CA ASN A 121 -28.30 31.05 -1.30
C ASN A 121 -27.13 31.55 -0.44
N PRO A 122 -26.56 30.71 0.46
CA PRO A 122 -25.48 31.12 1.36
C PRO A 122 -24.10 31.12 0.69
N PHE A 123 -24.01 30.75 -0.58
CA PHE A 123 -22.74 30.68 -1.30
C PHE A 123 -22.51 31.92 -2.15
N THR A 124 -21.27 32.38 -2.19
CA THR A 124 -20.81 33.49 -3.04
C THR A 124 -20.17 32.97 -4.31
N SER A 125 -20.04 33.84 -5.30
CA SER A 125 -19.26 33.54 -6.49
C SER A 125 -17.77 33.57 -6.15
N PHE A 126 -16.96 32.75 -6.84
CA PHE A 126 -15.51 32.74 -6.68
C PHE A 126 -14.81 32.39 -8.00
N ILE A 127 -13.54 32.71 -8.08
CA ILE A 127 -12.67 32.31 -9.20
C ILE A 127 -11.95 31.01 -8.80
N GLU A 128 -12.23 29.94 -9.52
CA GLU A 128 -11.56 28.65 -9.39
C GLU A 128 -10.29 28.65 -10.24
N VAL A 129 -9.15 28.41 -9.60
CA VAL A 129 -7.85 28.43 -10.25
C VAL A 129 -7.21 27.05 -10.12
N LYS A 130 -7.09 26.30 -11.22
CA LYS A 130 -6.36 25.05 -11.26
C LYS A 130 -4.87 25.31 -11.44
N ILE A 131 -4.06 24.72 -10.58
CA ILE A 131 -2.62 25.01 -10.50
C ILE A 131 -1.77 23.76 -10.52
N HIS A 132 -0.47 23.92 -10.73
CA HIS A 132 0.53 22.93 -10.41
C HIS A 132 0.92 23.03 -8.93
N MET A 133 0.80 21.92 -8.19
CA MET A 133 1.01 21.90 -6.73
C MET A 133 2.41 22.32 -6.30
N ASP A 134 3.43 22.06 -7.14
CA ASP A 134 4.83 22.40 -6.85
C ASP A 134 5.07 23.92 -6.74
N GLU A 135 4.18 24.74 -7.30
CA GLU A 135 4.30 26.20 -7.36
C GLU A 135 3.26 26.93 -6.47
N VAL A 136 2.51 26.20 -5.65
CA VAL A 136 1.38 26.74 -4.88
C VAL A 136 1.75 27.97 -4.04
N ASP A 137 2.89 27.95 -3.35
CA ASP A 137 3.31 29.08 -2.48
C ASP A 137 3.59 30.35 -3.28
N THR A 138 4.19 30.18 -4.45
CA THR A 138 4.49 31.31 -5.35
C THR A 138 3.21 31.89 -5.93
N ILE A 139 2.29 31.01 -6.35
CA ILE A 139 1.00 31.40 -6.92
C ILE A 139 0.14 32.11 -5.87
N LEU A 140 0.03 31.54 -4.64
CA LEU A 140 -0.71 32.16 -3.55
C LEU A 140 -0.19 33.55 -3.21
N SER A 141 1.14 33.74 -3.18
CA SER A 141 1.74 35.06 -2.90
C SER A 141 1.46 36.06 -4.01
N GLN A 142 1.41 35.65 -5.28
CA GLN A 142 1.11 36.50 -6.42
C GLN A 142 -0.38 36.84 -6.49
N ILE A 143 -1.26 35.87 -6.26
CA ILE A 143 -2.71 36.09 -6.20
C ILE A 143 -3.04 37.05 -5.05
N GLY A 144 -2.52 36.77 -3.84
CA GLY A 144 -2.77 37.62 -2.66
C GLY A 144 -2.20 39.06 -2.75
N ALA A 145 -1.37 39.33 -3.74
CA ALA A 145 -0.86 40.69 -4.03
C ALA A 145 -1.75 41.47 -5.01
N LEU A 146 -2.75 40.84 -5.63
CA LEU A 146 -3.71 41.50 -6.50
C LEU A 146 -4.71 42.33 -5.69
N GLU A 147 -5.12 43.48 -6.24
CA GLU A 147 -6.18 44.31 -5.63
C GLU A 147 -7.55 43.63 -5.80
N ASP A 148 -8.51 43.95 -4.94
CA ASP A 148 -9.90 43.48 -4.96
C ASP A 148 -10.08 42.00 -4.61
N ILE A 149 -9.06 41.32 -4.02
CA ILE A 149 -9.19 39.95 -3.47
C ILE A 149 -9.49 40.03 -1.98
N GLU A 150 -10.57 39.38 -1.56
CA GLU A 150 -10.99 39.31 -0.14
C GLU A 150 -10.20 38.26 0.61
N TYR A 151 -10.21 37.02 0.10
CA TYR A 151 -9.39 35.92 0.64
C TYR A 151 -9.18 34.82 -0.37
N VAL A 152 -8.17 34.01 -0.13
CA VAL A 152 -7.80 32.87 -0.97
C VAL A 152 -7.89 31.60 -0.13
N ARG A 153 -8.65 30.63 -0.61
CA ARG A 153 -8.77 29.30 0.02
C ARG A 153 -8.02 28.28 -0.82
N ASP A 154 -7.11 27.57 -0.20
CA ASP A 154 -6.36 26.49 -0.81
C ASP A 154 -6.57 25.17 -0.08
N ASN A 155 -6.19 24.07 -0.70
CA ASN A 155 -6.23 22.73 -0.12
C ASN A 155 -4.85 22.26 0.38
N LYS A 156 -3.86 23.16 0.46
CA LYS A 156 -2.47 22.83 0.80
C LYS A 156 -2.34 22.12 2.13
N GLU A 157 -3.03 22.59 3.19
CA GLU A 157 -2.97 21.97 4.52
C GLU A 157 -3.43 20.51 4.49
N VAL A 158 -4.45 20.21 3.69
CA VAL A 158 -4.97 18.83 3.54
C VAL A 158 -3.93 17.96 2.86
N ILE A 159 -3.34 18.45 1.78
CA ILE A 159 -2.33 17.71 1.01
C ILE A 159 -1.05 17.52 1.82
N ASP A 160 -0.57 18.54 2.52
CA ASP A 160 0.58 18.43 3.43
C ASP A 160 0.33 17.41 4.55
N SER A 161 -0.89 17.38 5.08
CA SER A 161 -1.27 16.40 6.10
C SER A 161 -1.27 14.98 5.55
N LEU A 162 -1.78 14.78 4.35
CA LEU A 162 -1.75 13.50 3.65
C LEU A 162 -0.31 13.07 3.32
N GLN A 163 0.56 13.96 2.87
CA GLN A 163 1.98 13.67 2.64
C GLN A 163 2.70 13.23 3.93
N LYS A 164 2.39 13.85 5.06
CA LYS A 164 2.91 13.41 6.37
C LYS A 164 2.47 12.00 6.70
N ILE A 165 1.21 11.65 6.43
CA ILE A 165 0.68 10.28 6.62
C ILE A 165 1.44 9.29 5.74
N ILE A 166 1.65 9.60 4.44
CA ILE A 166 2.45 8.74 3.56
C ILE A 166 3.87 8.54 4.06
N THR A 167 4.53 9.62 4.48
CA THR A 167 5.89 9.55 5.02
C THR A 167 5.93 8.63 6.24
N MET A 168 4.97 8.78 7.15
CA MET A 168 4.84 7.92 8.32
C MET A 168 4.60 6.45 7.95
N LEU A 169 3.70 6.18 6.99
CA LEU A 169 3.43 4.83 6.48
C LEU A 169 4.67 4.22 5.79
N THR A 170 5.44 5.03 5.07
CA THR A 170 6.68 4.59 4.42
C THR A 170 7.73 4.16 5.46
N ILE A 171 7.96 4.99 6.49
CA ILE A 171 8.89 4.66 7.57
C ILE A 171 8.43 3.40 8.31
N LEU A 172 7.15 3.32 8.66
CA LEU A 172 6.56 2.15 9.30
C LEU A 172 6.70 0.90 8.42
N GLY A 173 6.46 1.04 7.12
CA GLY A 173 6.60 -0.03 6.13
C GLY A 173 8.02 -0.59 6.09
N ILE A 174 9.04 0.27 6.02
CA ILE A 174 10.46 -0.14 6.04
C ILE A 174 10.79 -0.89 7.34
N LEU A 175 10.31 -0.38 8.48
CA LEU A 175 10.53 -0.99 9.78
C LEU A 175 9.89 -2.39 9.85
N VAL A 176 8.65 -2.52 9.39
CA VAL A 176 7.93 -3.79 9.36
C VAL A 176 8.56 -4.77 8.38
N ILE A 177 8.95 -4.34 7.16
CA ILE A 177 9.65 -5.20 6.19
C ILE A 177 10.93 -5.78 6.81
N THR A 178 11.70 -4.94 7.49
CA THR A 178 12.94 -5.36 8.16
C THR A 178 12.65 -6.36 9.28
N ALA A 179 11.68 -6.07 10.15
CA ALA A 179 11.27 -6.96 11.24
C ALA A 179 10.72 -8.29 10.73
N VAL A 180 9.89 -8.26 9.69
CA VAL A 180 9.33 -9.45 9.00
C VAL A 180 10.46 -10.28 8.41
N GLY A 181 11.38 -9.65 7.69
CA GLY A 181 12.54 -10.32 7.08
C GLY A 181 13.34 -11.08 8.15
N ILE A 182 13.77 -10.39 9.20
CA ILE A 182 14.55 -10.98 10.29
C ILE A 182 13.77 -12.10 10.98
N SER A 183 12.51 -11.85 11.36
CA SER A 183 11.68 -12.84 12.05
C SER A 183 11.47 -14.10 11.20
N THR A 184 11.17 -13.95 9.93
CA THR A 184 10.98 -15.10 9.01
C THR A 184 12.27 -15.89 8.85
N LEU A 185 13.42 -15.22 8.68
CA LEU A 185 14.72 -15.89 8.59
C LEU A 185 15.05 -16.68 9.86
N VAL A 186 14.79 -16.11 11.05
CA VAL A 186 15.01 -16.79 12.34
C VAL A 186 14.10 -18.01 12.47
N VAL A 187 12.81 -17.87 12.19
CA VAL A 187 11.82 -18.97 12.28
C VAL A 187 12.20 -20.10 11.33
N VAL A 188 12.45 -19.81 10.06
CA VAL A 188 12.81 -20.81 9.05
C VAL A 188 14.12 -21.50 9.42
N SER A 189 15.15 -20.72 9.80
CA SER A 189 16.45 -21.28 10.23
C SER A 189 16.31 -22.20 11.45
N HIS A 190 15.46 -21.81 12.41
CA HIS A 190 15.22 -22.63 13.61
C HIS A 190 14.55 -23.95 13.25
N ILE A 191 13.52 -23.93 12.41
CA ILE A 191 12.80 -25.16 11.99
C ILE A 191 13.74 -26.10 11.24
N ILE A 192 14.54 -25.59 10.31
CA ILE A 192 15.50 -26.42 9.57
C ILE A 192 16.54 -27.04 10.50
N ARG A 193 17.06 -26.28 11.47
CA ARG A 193 18.00 -26.80 12.48
C ARG A 193 17.34 -27.90 13.31
N GLN A 194 16.12 -27.70 13.75
CA GLN A 194 15.35 -28.69 14.50
C GLN A 194 15.08 -29.93 13.67
N GLY A 195 14.70 -29.78 12.39
CA GLY A 195 14.52 -30.89 11.45
C GLY A 195 15.79 -31.72 11.27
N ILE A 196 16.94 -31.06 11.09
CA ILE A 196 18.25 -31.73 11.00
C ILE A 196 18.59 -32.48 12.30
N TYR A 197 18.36 -31.86 13.45
CA TYR A 197 18.62 -32.49 14.75
C TYR A 197 17.74 -33.72 14.98
N ASN A 198 16.45 -33.62 14.67
CA ASN A 198 15.50 -34.72 14.82
C ASN A 198 15.83 -35.92 13.89
N ASN A 199 16.43 -35.66 12.72
CA ASN A 199 16.77 -36.69 11.73
C ASN A 199 18.28 -37.04 11.73
N ARG A 200 19.03 -36.72 12.79
CA ARG A 200 20.50 -36.87 12.84
C ARG A 200 21.00 -38.29 12.58
N GLU A 201 20.27 -39.32 13.01
CA GLU A 201 20.66 -40.74 12.80
C GLU A 201 20.57 -41.13 11.32
N GLN A 202 19.49 -40.74 10.65
CA GLN A 202 19.33 -40.92 9.21
C GLN A 202 20.38 -40.15 8.42
N ILE A 203 20.66 -38.92 8.81
CA ILE A 203 21.68 -38.06 8.20
C ILE A 203 23.07 -38.70 8.33
N ASN A 204 23.42 -39.24 9.52
CA ASN A 204 24.68 -39.93 9.73
C ASN A 204 24.82 -41.17 8.86
N THR A 205 23.75 -41.94 8.72
CA THR A 205 23.73 -43.12 7.83
C THR A 205 23.98 -42.72 6.38
N LEU A 206 23.33 -41.65 5.90
CA LEU A 206 23.53 -41.11 4.54
C LEU A 206 24.95 -40.62 4.35
N LYS A 207 25.56 -39.95 5.34
CA LYS A 207 26.96 -39.51 5.28
C LYS A 207 27.95 -40.66 5.19
N LEU A 208 27.69 -41.74 5.98
CA LEU A 208 28.51 -42.95 5.91
C LEU A 208 28.41 -43.64 4.56
N LEU A 209 27.29 -43.55 3.88
CA LEU A 209 27.11 -44.03 2.49
C LEU A 209 27.68 -43.09 1.43
N GLY A 210 28.33 -41.96 1.81
CA GLY A 210 28.97 -41.02 0.91
C GLY A 210 28.02 -40.01 0.25
N ALA A 211 26.82 -39.80 0.78
CA ALA A 211 25.90 -38.82 0.24
C ALA A 211 26.45 -37.37 0.43
N PRO A 212 26.46 -36.54 -0.62
CA PRO A 212 26.95 -35.17 -0.52
C PRO A 212 26.00 -34.32 0.35
N ASP A 213 26.56 -33.32 1.06
CA ASP A 213 25.80 -32.42 1.95
C ASP A 213 24.61 -31.74 1.29
N GLY A 214 24.72 -31.37 0.00
CA GLY A 214 23.62 -30.79 -0.76
C GLY A 214 22.44 -31.75 -0.94
N PHE A 215 22.71 -33.06 -1.09
CA PHE A 215 21.67 -34.08 -1.19
C PHE A 215 20.93 -34.24 0.15
N ILE A 216 21.67 -34.19 1.25
CA ILE A 216 21.11 -34.29 2.61
C ILE A 216 20.31 -33.04 2.98
N GLY A 217 20.79 -31.86 2.60
CA GLY A 217 20.16 -30.57 2.96
C GLY A 217 18.92 -30.19 2.17
N LEU A 218 18.78 -30.70 0.96
CA LEU A 218 17.74 -30.30 0.00
C LEU A 218 16.30 -30.55 0.50
N PRO A 219 15.95 -31.68 1.15
CA PRO A 219 14.63 -31.89 1.72
C PRO A 219 14.26 -30.86 2.78
N PHE A 220 15.21 -30.44 3.62
CA PHE A 220 15.00 -29.41 4.65
C PHE A 220 14.83 -28.01 4.04
N MET A 221 15.54 -27.73 2.93
CA MET A 221 15.29 -26.48 2.17
C MET A 221 13.89 -26.44 1.59
N LEU A 222 13.41 -27.55 1.04
CA LEU A 222 12.05 -27.65 0.50
C LEU A 222 10.99 -27.54 1.60
N GLU A 223 11.26 -28.05 2.80
CA GLU A 223 10.41 -27.85 3.97
C GLU A 223 10.30 -26.36 4.32
N GLY A 224 11.43 -25.66 4.52
CA GLY A 224 11.46 -24.23 4.83
C GLY A 224 10.76 -23.39 3.76
N LEU A 225 10.98 -23.70 2.47
CA LEU A 225 10.30 -23.05 1.36
C LEU A 225 8.79 -23.32 1.38
N SER A 226 8.37 -24.54 1.71
CA SER A 226 6.94 -24.88 1.83
C SER A 226 6.24 -24.12 2.95
N LEU A 227 6.93 -23.87 4.07
CA LEU A 227 6.41 -23.08 5.19
C LEU A 227 6.20 -21.61 4.82
N THR A 228 7.19 -21.00 4.15
CA THR A 228 7.09 -19.60 3.73
C THR A 228 6.05 -19.40 2.62
N ILE A 229 5.99 -20.30 1.63
CA ILE A 229 4.95 -20.27 0.59
C ILE A 229 3.58 -20.48 1.20
N GLY A 230 3.43 -21.44 2.12
CA GLY A 230 2.18 -21.67 2.86
C GLY A 230 1.72 -20.41 3.60
N GLY A 231 2.65 -19.70 4.26
CA GLY A 231 2.41 -18.40 4.90
C GLY A 231 2.00 -17.33 3.89
N GLY A 232 2.72 -17.22 2.75
CA GLY A 232 2.40 -16.27 1.67
C GLY A 232 1.02 -16.50 1.07
N VAL A 233 0.62 -17.74 0.87
CA VAL A 233 -0.73 -18.10 0.39
C VAL A 233 -1.78 -17.72 1.43
N LEU A 234 -1.56 -18.04 2.71
CA LEU A 234 -2.47 -17.66 3.79
C LEU A 234 -2.65 -16.13 3.86
N ALA A 235 -1.55 -15.38 3.83
CA ALA A 235 -1.58 -13.91 3.79
C ALA A 235 -2.38 -13.39 2.59
N SER A 236 -2.16 -13.94 1.41
CA SER A 236 -2.86 -13.57 0.18
C SER A 236 -4.38 -13.79 0.28
N ILE A 237 -4.81 -14.91 0.88
CA ILE A 237 -6.22 -15.16 1.14
C ILE A 237 -6.80 -14.13 2.11
N LEU A 238 -6.12 -13.87 3.23
CA LEU A 238 -6.56 -12.89 4.23
C LEU A 238 -6.66 -11.48 3.65
N VAL A 239 -5.67 -11.06 2.85
CA VAL A 239 -5.70 -9.76 2.15
C VAL A 239 -6.88 -9.69 1.20
N GLY A 240 -7.08 -10.70 0.36
CA GLY A 240 -8.19 -10.75 -0.58
C GLY A 240 -9.55 -10.62 0.10
N LEU A 241 -9.75 -11.32 1.21
CA LEU A 241 -10.97 -11.22 2.02
C LEU A 241 -11.14 -9.82 2.63
N THR A 242 -10.07 -9.25 3.21
CA THR A 242 -10.11 -7.93 3.87
C THR A 242 -10.38 -6.81 2.87
N VAL A 243 -9.67 -6.80 1.74
CA VAL A 243 -9.86 -5.80 0.68
C VAL A 243 -11.26 -5.93 0.08
N HIS A 244 -11.69 -7.14 -0.29
CA HIS A 244 -13.02 -7.36 -0.85
C HIS A 244 -14.14 -6.88 0.10
N TYR A 245 -14.06 -7.24 1.38
CA TYR A 245 -15.02 -6.81 2.39
C TYR A 245 -14.96 -5.30 2.64
N GLY A 246 -13.76 -4.73 2.72
CA GLY A 246 -13.55 -3.29 2.89
C GLY A 246 -14.18 -2.50 1.74
N TYR A 247 -13.87 -2.84 0.50
CA TYR A 247 -14.43 -2.17 -0.69
C TYR A 247 -15.96 -2.29 -0.77
N SER A 248 -16.53 -3.45 -0.40
CA SER A 248 -17.98 -3.62 -0.39
C SER A 248 -18.70 -2.71 0.62
N LYS A 249 -18.02 -2.30 1.70
CA LYS A 249 -18.58 -1.38 2.71
C LYS A 249 -18.34 0.10 2.36
N ILE A 250 -17.21 0.40 1.76
CA ILE A 250 -16.77 1.76 1.43
C ILE A 250 -17.42 2.25 0.13
N GLY A 251 -17.62 1.36 -0.85
CA GLY A 251 -18.08 1.70 -2.20
C GLY A 251 -19.47 2.37 -2.30
N GLY A 252 -20.22 2.45 -1.19
CA GLY A 252 -21.48 3.20 -1.12
C GLY A 252 -21.38 4.56 -0.41
N SER A 253 -20.27 4.83 0.29
CA SER A 253 -20.14 6.00 1.18
C SER A 253 -19.11 7.03 0.73
N LEU A 254 -18.20 6.67 -0.19
CA LEU A 254 -17.09 7.53 -0.62
C LEU A 254 -17.04 7.62 -2.16
N LEU A 255 -18.12 8.07 -2.76
CA LEU A 255 -18.24 8.27 -4.22
C LEU A 255 -17.20 9.25 -4.80
N PHE A 256 -16.59 10.08 -3.95
CA PHE A 256 -15.67 11.15 -4.36
C PHE A 256 -14.19 10.81 -4.15
N ILE A 257 -13.85 9.67 -3.53
CA ILE A 257 -12.44 9.28 -3.33
C ILE A 257 -12.07 8.28 -4.40
N PRO A 258 -11.13 8.60 -5.30
CA PRO A 258 -10.64 7.67 -6.31
C PRO A 258 -9.82 6.58 -5.61
N LEU A 259 -10.44 5.44 -5.38
CA LEU A 259 -9.76 4.26 -4.88
C LEU A 259 -9.21 3.43 -6.04
N PRO A 260 -8.01 2.85 -5.92
CA PRO A 260 -7.50 1.92 -6.93
C PRO A 260 -8.45 0.74 -7.10
N ALA A 261 -8.54 0.18 -8.30
CA ALA A 261 -9.40 -0.99 -8.54
C ALA A 261 -9.03 -2.14 -7.58
N SER A 262 -10.03 -2.68 -6.87
CA SER A 262 -9.81 -3.73 -5.87
C SER A 262 -9.08 -4.96 -6.43
N GLU A 263 -9.33 -5.31 -7.69
CA GLU A 263 -8.67 -6.43 -8.37
C GLU A 263 -7.17 -6.18 -8.59
N VAL A 264 -6.78 -4.94 -8.93
CA VAL A 264 -5.39 -4.55 -9.12
C VAL A 264 -4.66 -4.56 -7.77
N LEU A 265 -5.28 -4.05 -6.72
CA LEU A 265 -4.72 -4.05 -5.38
C LEU A 265 -4.51 -5.48 -4.87
N ILE A 266 -5.53 -6.35 -4.97
CA ILE A 266 -5.45 -7.75 -4.54
C ILE A 266 -4.36 -8.49 -5.32
N SER A 267 -4.35 -8.39 -6.65
CA SER A 267 -3.36 -9.10 -7.48
C SER A 267 -1.93 -8.67 -7.16
N SER A 268 -1.70 -7.39 -6.93
CA SER A 268 -0.38 -6.88 -6.55
C SER A 268 0.07 -7.38 -5.18
N MET A 269 -0.84 -7.45 -4.20
CA MET A 269 -0.53 -8.00 -2.88
C MET A 269 -0.26 -9.51 -2.95
N VAL A 270 -0.98 -10.26 -3.78
CA VAL A 270 -0.70 -11.69 -4.01
C VAL A 270 0.71 -11.87 -4.59
N ILE A 271 1.07 -11.10 -5.62
CA ILE A 271 2.40 -11.15 -6.23
C ILE A 271 3.48 -10.81 -5.21
N LEU A 272 3.28 -9.76 -4.41
CA LEU A 272 4.19 -9.34 -3.35
C LEU A 272 4.39 -10.47 -2.32
N ASN A 273 3.31 -11.04 -1.79
CA ASN A 273 3.37 -12.12 -0.80
C ASN A 273 4.08 -13.36 -1.33
N ILE A 274 3.77 -13.79 -2.54
CA ILE A 274 4.40 -14.98 -3.14
C ILE A 274 5.88 -14.72 -3.45
N SER A 275 6.22 -13.56 -4.01
CA SER A 275 7.62 -13.19 -4.28
C SER A 275 8.45 -13.11 -3.01
N LEU A 276 7.91 -12.48 -1.96
CA LEU A 276 8.57 -12.35 -0.66
C LEU A 276 8.72 -13.72 0.02
N SER A 277 7.71 -14.58 -0.04
CA SER A 277 7.76 -15.93 0.53
C SER A 277 8.81 -16.81 -0.14
N LEU A 278 8.94 -16.73 -1.46
CA LEU A 278 9.99 -17.43 -2.21
C LEU A 278 11.39 -16.94 -1.81
N LEU A 279 11.58 -15.61 -1.79
CA LEU A 279 12.86 -14.99 -1.49
C LEU A 279 13.31 -15.32 -0.06
N LEU A 280 12.45 -15.08 0.94
CA LEU A 280 12.76 -15.35 2.34
C LEU A 280 12.86 -16.85 2.64
N GLY A 281 12.08 -17.69 1.94
CA GLY A 281 12.16 -19.14 2.06
C GLY A 281 13.50 -19.68 1.60
N ILE A 282 14.01 -19.21 0.46
CA ILE A 282 15.32 -19.61 -0.04
C ILE A 282 16.45 -19.12 0.89
N ILE A 283 16.45 -17.83 1.24
CA ILE A 283 17.49 -17.23 2.09
C ILE A 283 17.48 -17.90 3.47
N GLY A 284 16.31 -18.00 4.12
CA GLY A 284 16.17 -18.59 5.45
C GLY A 284 16.61 -20.06 5.47
N SER A 285 16.30 -20.81 4.41
CA SER A 285 16.72 -22.20 4.28
C SER A 285 18.24 -22.34 4.14
N LEU A 286 18.88 -21.47 3.39
CA LEU A 286 20.33 -21.46 3.26
C LEU A 286 21.02 -21.12 4.59
N PHE A 287 20.50 -20.14 5.32
CA PHE A 287 21.00 -19.81 6.66
C PHE A 287 20.82 -20.97 7.66
N GLY A 288 19.66 -21.63 7.64
CA GLY A 288 19.39 -22.80 8.49
C GLY A 288 20.38 -23.93 8.25
N LEU A 289 20.66 -24.27 6.98
CA LEU A 289 21.63 -25.30 6.61
C LEU A 289 23.07 -24.93 6.99
N SER A 290 23.48 -23.69 6.75
CA SER A 290 24.85 -23.22 7.08
C SER A 290 25.10 -23.27 8.57
N SER A 291 24.12 -22.86 9.39
CA SER A 291 24.20 -22.88 10.85
C SER A 291 24.22 -24.30 11.44
N ALA A 292 23.65 -25.28 10.75
CA ALA A 292 23.67 -26.68 11.18
C ALA A 292 24.99 -27.41 10.87
N LYS A 293 25.82 -26.87 9.95
CA LYS A 293 27.17 -27.40 9.63
C LYS A 293 28.26 -26.95 10.62
N GLY A 294 28.02 -25.87 11.35
CA GLY A 294 29.01 -25.27 12.27
C GLY A 294 29.06 -25.88 13.67
N ASN A 295 28.21 -26.85 13.97
CA ASN A 295 28.20 -27.66 15.19
C ASN A 295 28.37 -29.15 14.85
#